data_e2296ca7b3a07b20a36a1336da2acf13
#
_entry.id   e2296ca7b3a07b20a36a1336da2acf13
#
_cell.length_a   1.000
_cell.length_b   1.000
_cell.length_c   1.000
_cell.angle_alpha   90.00
_cell.angle_beta   90.00
_cell.angle_gamma   90.00
#
_symmetry.space_group_name_H-M   'P 1'
#
loop_
_entity.id
_entity.type
_entity.pdbx_description
1 polymer ?
#
loop_
_entity_poly.entity_id
_entity_poly.type
_entity_poly.pdbx_seq_one_letter_code
_entity_poly.pdbx_strand_id
1 'polypeptide(L)'
;LKLWSLDAARQAIAQAAALCDWFLPSLDDAVHLSGCTDPGDVVTWAHALGAPTVVLKLGADGCLVSHDGQQLHIPSHRVPLVDATGAGDCFCGNLLARLAAGDALANAARYANAAAALAVQGFGAVAPLPRPDEVRALS
;
A
#
# COMPACT_ATOMS: atom_id res chain seq x y z
N LEU A 1 -9.91 5.28 13.08
CA LEU A 1 -11.17 4.52 13.27
C LEU A 1 -12.33 5.46 13.64
N LYS A 2 -12.84 6.20 12.65
CA LYS A 2 -13.92 7.19 12.92
C LYS A 2 -15.33 6.58 12.84
N LEU A 3 -15.49 5.43 12.17
CA LEU A 3 -16.79 4.85 11.86
C LEU A 3 -17.07 3.55 12.62
N TRP A 4 -16.04 2.82 13.05
CA TRP A 4 -16.15 1.50 13.68
C TRP A 4 -15.41 1.49 15.02
N SER A 5 -15.85 0.66 15.94
CA SER A 5 -15.01 0.31 17.09
C SER A 5 -13.78 -0.47 16.61
N LEU A 6 -12.70 -0.42 17.38
CA LEU A 6 -11.47 -1.16 17.03
C LEU A 6 -11.73 -2.67 16.90
N ASP A 7 -12.55 -3.22 17.78
CA ASP A 7 -12.86 -4.67 17.75
C ASP A 7 -13.69 -5.04 16.51
N ALA A 8 -14.67 -4.22 16.13
CA ALA A 8 -15.44 -4.45 14.92
C ALA A 8 -14.55 -4.34 13.67
N ALA A 9 -13.64 -3.36 13.65
CA ALA A 9 -12.68 -3.20 12.55
C ALA A 9 -11.74 -4.41 12.45
N ARG A 10 -11.20 -4.88 13.57
CA ARG A 10 -10.33 -6.08 13.62
C ARG A 10 -11.02 -7.31 13.07
N GLN A 11 -12.26 -7.56 13.48
CA GLN A 11 -13.04 -8.71 13.01
C GLN A 11 -13.33 -8.64 11.51
N ALA A 12 -13.79 -7.48 11.02
CA ALA A 12 -14.11 -7.31 9.61
C ALA A 12 -12.88 -7.41 8.71
N ILE A 13 -11.76 -6.77 9.11
CA ILE A 13 -10.49 -6.84 8.37
C ILE A 13 -9.91 -8.25 8.37
N ALA A 14 -9.96 -8.98 9.49
CA ALA A 14 -9.51 -10.37 9.53
C ALA A 14 -10.31 -11.26 8.57
N GLN A 15 -11.63 -11.10 8.52
CA GLN A 15 -12.47 -11.85 7.59
C GLN A 15 -12.16 -11.48 6.12
N ALA A 16 -11.96 -10.20 5.82
CA ALA A 16 -11.62 -9.74 4.47
C ALA A 16 -10.23 -10.22 4.03
N ALA A 17 -9.23 -10.15 4.90
CA ALA A 17 -7.86 -10.58 4.62
C ALA A 17 -7.77 -12.07 4.29
N ALA A 18 -8.57 -12.92 4.96
CA ALA A 18 -8.65 -14.36 4.68
C ALA A 18 -9.26 -14.70 3.30
N LEU A 19 -9.94 -13.74 2.66
CA LEU A 19 -10.63 -13.95 1.39
C LEU A 19 -9.98 -13.23 0.20
N CYS A 20 -8.96 -12.40 0.46
CA CYS A 20 -8.31 -11.61 -0.59
C CYS A 20 -7.05 -12.28 -1.11
N ASP A 21 -6.73 -12.08 -2.39
CA ASP A 21 -5.45 -12.48 -2.99
C ASP A 21 -4.33 -11.48 -2.63
N TRP A 22 -4.70 -10.21 -2.43
CA TRP A 22 -3.79 -9.09 -2.18
C TRP A 22 -4.29 -8.25 -1.02
N PHE A 23 -3.52 -8.18 0.06
CA PHE A 23 -3.82 -7.32 1.21
C PHE A 23 -2.88 -6.11 1.20
N LEU A 24 -3.45 -4.89 1.06
CA LEU A 24 -2.72 -3.65 0.80
C LEU A 24 -2.90 -2.62 1.94
N PRO A 25 -2.54 -2.94 3.19
CA PRO A 25 -2.75 -2.04 4.32
C PRO A 25 -1.77 -0.86 4.31
N SER A 26 -2.13 0.22 5.03
CA SER A 26 -1.16 1.23 5.46
C SER A 26 -0.57 0.84 6.81
N LEU A 27 0.69 1.21 7.08
CA LEU A 27 1.32 0.96 8.37
C LEU A 27 0.53 1.61 9.51
N ASP A 28 0.08 2.86 9.32
CA ASP A 28 -0.68 3.61 10.33
C ASP A 28 -1.94 2.89 10.78
N ASP A 29 -2.72 2.34 9.83
CA ASP A 29 -3.92 1.57 10.16
C ASP A 29 -3.56 0.19 10.73
N ALA A 30 -2.57 -0.47 10.13
CA ALA A 30 -2.18 -1.82 10.51
C ALA A 30 -1.61 -1.91 11.94
N VAL A 31 -0.88 -0.89 12.41
CA VAL A 31 -0.41 -0.78 13.79
C VAL A 31 -1.58 -0.81 14.79
N HIS A 32 -2.66 -0.09 14.51
CA HIS A 32 -3.85 -0.11 15.37
C HIS A 32 -4.59 -1.46 15.34
N LEU A 33 -4.62 -2.10 14.18
CA LEU A 33 -5.32 -3.37 13.99
C LEU A 33 -4.55 -4.54 14.62
N SER A 34 -3.25 -4.62 14.37
CA SER A 34 -2.38 -5.71 14.81
C SER A 34 -1.89 -5.55 16.25
N GLY A 35 -1.66 -4.30 16.69
CA GLY A 35 -0.92 -3.98 17.91
C GLY A 35 0.61 -4.07 17.74
N CYS A 36 1.12 -4.39 16.54
CA CYS A 36 2.54 -4.42 16.21
C CYS A 36 2.99 -3.05 15.68
N THR A 37 4.23 -2.65 15.96
CA THR A 37 4.81 -1.40 15.46
C THR A 37 5.89 -1.62 14.40
N ASP A 38 6.56 -2.76 14.43
CA ASP A 38 7.54 -3.15 13.41
C ASP A 38 6.85 -3.59 12.12
N PRO A 39 7.27 -3.10 10.94
CA PRO A 39 6.67 -3.47 9.66
C PRO A 39 6.72 -4.98 9.36
N GLY A 40 7.80 -5.68 9.74
CA GLY A 40 7.93 -7.12 9.56
C GLY A 40 6.94 -7.91 10.41
N ASP A 41 6.71 -7.47 11.66
CA ASP A 41 5.71 -8.07 12.55
C ASP A 41 4.29 -7.83 12.02
N VAL A 42 4.01 -6.63 11.48
CA VAL A 42 2.73 -6.31 10.82
C VAL A 42 2.49 -7.21 9.62
N VAL A 43 3.50 -7.45 8.79
CA VAL A 43 3.41 -8.37 7.65
C VAL A 43 3.17 -9.80 8.11
N THR A 44 3.87 -10.25 9.17
CA THR A 44 3.65 -11.57 9.77
C THR A 44 2.23 -11.73 10.28
N TRP A 45 1.71 -10.71 10.98
CA TRP A 45 0.31 -10.66 11.40
C TRP A 45 -0.65 -10.76 10.23
N ALA A 46 -0.41 -10.03 9.15
CA ALA A 46 -1.27 -10.05 7.97
C ALA A 46 -1.32 -11.43 7.29
N HIS A 47 -0.19 -12.12 7.18
CA HIS A 47 -0.14 -13.51 6.70
C HIS A 47 -0.87 -14.47 7.63
N ALA A 48 -0.78 -14.27 8.95
CA ALA A 48 -1.51 -15.07 9.93
C ALA A 48 -3.04 -14.93 9.83
N LEU A 49 -3.55 -13.81 9.27
CA LEU A 49 -4.96 -13.65 8.93
C LEU A 49 -5.38 -14.44 7.68
N GLY A 50 -4.44 -14.99 6.92
CA GLY A 50 -4.69 -15.77 5.71
C GLY A 50 -4.39 -15.05 4.40
N ALA A 51 -3.89 -13.81 4.42
CA ALA A 51 -3.53 -13.08 3.20
C ALA A 51 -2.30 -13.71 2.53
N PRO A 52 -2.38 -14.21 1.28
CA PRO A 52 -1.24 -14.85 0.61
C PRO A 52 -0.19 -13.85 0.14
N THR A 53 -0.60 -12.63 -0.19
CA THR A 53 0.31 -11.55 -0.59
C THR A 53 -0.02 -10.29 0.19
N VAL A 54 1.01 -9.66 0.76
CA VAL A 54 0.90 -8.43 1.54
C VAL A 54 1.77 -7.35 0.91
N VAL A 55 1.21 -6.16 0.70
CA VAL A 55 1.96 -4.97 0.32
C VAL A 55 1.66 -3.88 1.34
N LEU A 56 2.51 -3.78 2.36
CA LEU A 56 2.38 -2.81 3.43
C LEU A 56 2.93 -1.46 2.97
N LYS A 57 2.06 -0.44 2.90
CA LYS A 57 2.44 0.93 2.55
C LYS A 57 3.08 1.62 3.76
N LEU A 58 4.25 2.21 3.56
CA LEU A 58 5.08 2.84 4.60
C LEU A 58 5.16 4.38 4.43
N GLY A 59 4.20 4.98 3.71
CA GLY A 59 4.19 6.41 3.42
C GLY A 59 5.42 6.85 2.62
N ALA A 60 6.18 7.82 3.14
CA ALA A 60 7.39 8.34 2.49
C ALA A 60 8.53 7.30 2.37
N ASP A 61 8.48 6.23 3.15
CA ASP A 61 9.49 5.16 3.11
C ASP A 61 9.19 4.07 2.05
N GLY A 62 8.08 4.22 1.32
CA GLY A 62 7.70 3.34 0.22
C GLY A 62 6.79 2.19 0.67
N CYS A 63 7.15 0.94 0.36
CA CYS A 63 6.36 -0.21 0.75
C CYS A 63 7.21 -1.45 1.04
N LEU A 64 6.68 -2.34 1.88
CA LEU A 64 7.21 -3.67 2.13
C LEU A 64 6.30 -4.69 1.43
N VAL A 65 6.85 -5.38 0.45
CA VAL A 65 6.17 -6.44 -0.30
C VAL A 65 6.51 -7.78 0.32
N SER A 66 5.52 -8.63 0.55
CA SER A 66 5.72 -9.99 1.07
C SER A 66 4.85 -10.98 0.31
N HIS A 67 5.50 -11.99 -0.28
CA HIS A 67 4.87 -13.05 -1.06
C HIS A 67 5.77 -14.29 -1.05
N ASP A 68 5.18 -15.49 -0.94
CA ASP A 68 5.89 -16.79 -0.94
C ASP A 68 7.08 -16.84 0.04
N GLY A 69 6.92 -16.29 1.24
CA GLY A 69 7.96 -16.28 2.27
C GLY A 69 9.11 -15.30 2.01
N GLN A 70 9.08 -14.55 0.92
CA GLN A 70 10.05 -13.52 0.62
C GLN A 70 9.51 -12.14 0.98
N GLN A 71 10.39 -11.28 1.51
CA GLN A 71 10.08 -9.88 1.78
C GLN A 71 11.05 -8.99 1.03
N LEU A 72 10.51 -7.91 0.44
CA LEU A 72 11.29 -6.93 -0.30
C LEU A 72 10.81 -5.52 0.07
N HIS A 73 11.69 -4.71 0.65
CA HIS A 73 11.45 -3.28 0.81
C HIS A 73 11.71 -2.53 -0.50
N ILE A 74 10.74 -1.76 -0.95
CA ILE A 74 10.82 -0.92 -2.14
C ILE A 74 10.69 0.53 -1.70
N PRO A 75 11.77 1.32 -1.75
CA PRO A 75 11.75 2.72 -1.31
C PRO A 75 10.87 3.58 -2.22
N SER A 76 10.29 4.63 -1.66
CA SER A 76 9.59 5.65 -2.43
C SER A 76 10.54 6.74 -2.90
N HIS A 77 10.02 7.62 -3.77
CA HIS A 77 10.73 8.83 -4.22
C HIS A 77 10.54 9.95 -3.19
N ARG A 78 11.62 10.66 -2.86
CA ARG A 78 11.56 11.83 -1.99
C ARG A 78 11.09 13.03 -2.80
N VAL A 79 9.90 13.52 -2.47
CA VAL A 79 9.26 14.64 -3.14
C VAL A 79 8.67 15.60 -2.10
N PRO A 80 8.43 16.87 -2.46
CA PRO A 80 7.68 17.78 -1.60
C PRO A 80 6.25 17.25 -1.36
N LEU A 81 5.85 17.12 -0.10
CA LEU A 81 4.50 16.75 0.28
C LEU A 81 3.63 18.01 0.33
N VAL A 82 2.58 18.06 -0.49
CA VAL A 82 1.56 19.10 -0.48
C VAL A 82 0.29 18.57 0.19
N ASP A 83 -0.23 17.42 -0.27
CA ASP A 83 -1.43 16.79 0.29
C ASP A 83 -1.35 15.26 0.10
N ALA A 84 -1.49 14.51 1.18
CA ALA A 84 -1.47 13.04 1.15
C ALA A 84 -2.85 12.41 0.84
N THR A 85 -3.90 13.21 0.64
CA THR A 85 -5.25 12.72 0.38
C THR A 85 -5.28 11.87 -0.90
N GLY A 86 -5.75 10.62 -0.78
CA GLY A 86 -5.84 9.69 -1.89
C GLY A 86 -4.52 9.04 -2.34
N ALA A 87 -3.39 9.33 -1.70
CA ALA A 87 -2.10 8.73 -2.06
C ALA A 87 -2.12 7.19 -1.96
N GLY A 88 -2.75 6.66 -0.92
CA GLY A 88 -2.94 5.21 -0.74
C GLY A 88 -3.81 4.59 -1.84
N ASP A 89 -4.87 5.28 -2.26
CA ASP A 89 -5.75 4.82 -3.34
C ASP A 89 -5.04 4.90 -4.70
N CYS A 90 -4.28 5.97 -4.94
CA CYS A 90 -3.41 6.09 -6.11
C CYS A 90 -2.40 4.93 -6.17
N PHE A 91 -1.73 4.62 -5.05
CA PHE A 91 -0.83 3.47 -4.97
C PHE A 91 -1.55 2.17 -5.31
N CYS A 92 -2.66 1.85 -4.62
CA CYS A 92 -3.39 0.60 -4.81
C CYS A 92 -3.90 0.45 -6.25
N GLY A 93 -4.49 1.49 -6.82
CA GLY A 93 -5.00 1.47 -8.20
C GLY A 93 -3.89 1.21 -9.22
N ASN A 94 -2.75 1.89 -9.08
CA ASN A 94 -1.61 1.71 -9.99
C ASN A 94 -0.94 0.33 -9.83
N LEU A 95 -0.79 -0.16 -8.59
CA LEU A 95 -0.27 -1.51 -8.32
C LEU A 95 -1.12 -2.56 -9.03
N LEU A 96 -2.43 -2.55 -8.79
CA LEU A 96 -3.35 -3.54 -9.36
C LEU A 96 -3.44 -3.45 -10.89
N ALA A 97 -3.43 -2.24 -11.45
CA ALA A 97 -3.42 -2.04 -12.90
C ALA A 97 -2.15 -2.63 -13.56
N ARG A 98 -0.97 -2.48 -12.92
CA ARG A 98 0.29 -3.05 -13.43
C ARG A 98 0.33 -4.57 -13.30
N LEU A 99 -0.17 -5.12 -12.20
CA LEU A 99 -0.31 -6.57 -12.02
C LEU A 99 -1.26 -7.16 -13.07
N ALA A 100 -2.40 -6.52 -13.32
CA ALA A 100 -3.34 -6.93 -14.35
C ALA A 100 -2.75 -6.86 -15.77
N ALA A 101 -1.77 -5.96 -16.01
CA ALA A 101 -1.02 -5.89 -17.25
C ALA A 101 0.12 -6.93 -17.37
N GLY A 102 0.33 -7.75 -16.32
CA GLY A 102 1.32 -8.83 -16.32
C GLY A 102 2.69 -8.47 -15.74
N ASP A 103 2.82 -7.32 -15.08
CA ASP A 103 4.09 -6.96 -14.44
C ASP A 103 4.37 -7.87 -13.24
N ALA A 104 5.65 -8.13 -12.99
CA ALA A 104 6.09 -8.73 -11.74
C ALA A 104 5.77 -7.80 -10.55
N LEU A 105 5.42 -8.39 -9.39
CA LEU A 105 4.98 -7.67 -8.18
C LEU A 105 5.94 -6.53 -7.77
N ALA A 106 7.24 -6.79 -7.78
CA ALA A 106 8.24 -5.77 -7.43
C ALA A 106 8.23 -4.56 -8.39
N ASN A 107 8.02 -4.79 -9.69
CA ASN A 107 7.96 -3.72 -10.70
C ASN A 107 6.66 -2.93 -10.58
N ALA A 108 5.53 -3.63 -10.39
CA ALA A 108 4.24 -3.01 -10.13
C ALA A 108 4.28 -2.12 -8.88
N ALA A 109 4.95 -2.57 -7.81
CA ALA A 109 5.09 -1.80 -6.58
C ALA A 109 6.02 -0.58 -6.74
N ARG A 110 7.11 -0.67 -7.52
CA ARG A 110 7.95 0.50 -7.87
C ARG A 110 7.14 1.55 -8.63
N TYR A 111 6.39 1.12 -9.64
CA TYR A 111 5.51 2.00 -10.41
C TYR A 111 4.45 2.67 -9.51
N ALA A 112 3.83 1.91 -8.60
CA ALA A 112 2.84 2.43 -7.67
C ALA A 112 3.43 3.45 -6.68
N ASN A 113 4.66 3.23 -6.18
CA ASN A 113 5.38 4.21 -5.36
C ASN A 113 5.64 5.51 -6.13
N ALA A 114 6.06 5.43 -7.40
CA ALA A 114 6.27 6.61 -8.24
C ALA A 114 4.96 7.37 -8.48
N ALA A 115 3.86 6.67 -8.77
CA ALA A 115 2.55 7.28 -8.95
C ALA A 115 2.06 8.00 -7.68
N ALA A 116 2.17 7.35 -6.53
CA ALA A 116 1.81 7.95 -5.24
C ALA A 116 2.69 9.16 -4.89
N ALA A 117 4.00 9.09 -5.17
CA ALA A 117 4.92 10.22 -4.97
C ALA A 117 4.57 11.44 -5.86
N LEU A 118 4.10 11.23 -7.08
CA LEU A 118 3.61 12.32 -7.93
C LEU A 118 2.29 12.89 -7.40
N ALA A 119 1.36 12.03 -6.99
CA ALA A 119 0.04 12.45 -6.53
C ALA A 119 0.09 13.34 -5.28
N VAL A 120 1.04 13.12 -4.36
CA VAL A 120 1.14 13.92 -3.12
C VAL A 120 1.66 15.35 -3.33
N GLN A 121 2.07 15.71 -4.54
CA GLN A 121 2.60 17.04 -4.87
C GLN A 121 1.51 18.05 -5.26
N GLY A 122 0.23 17.65 -5.27
CA GLY A 122 -0.90 18.53 -5.54
C GLY A 122 -2.01 18.35 -4.52
N PHE A 123 -3.00 19.24 -4.54
CA PHE A 123 -4.15 19.20 -3.63
C PHE A 123 -5.26 18.27 -4.11
N GLY A 124 -5.81 17.48 -3.20
CA GLY A 124 -6.97 16.63 -3.41
C GLY A 124 -6.64 15.25 -3.97
N ALA A 125 -7.64 14.36 -3.99
CA ALA A 125 -7.45 12.95 -4.33
C ALA A 125 -7.50 12.65 -5.84
N VAL A 126 -8.00 13.56 -6.66
CA VAL A 126 -8.27 13.29 -8.09
C VAL A 126 -7.46 14.22 -9.01
N ALA A 127 -7.42 15.53 -8.70
CA ALA A 127 -6.74 16.49 -9.54
C ALA A 127 -5.24 16.22 -9.75
N PRO A 128 -4.48 15.77 -8.74
CA PRO A 128 -3.05 15.50 -8.88
C PRO A 128 -2.72 14.09 -9.35
N LEU A 129 -3.70 13.25 -9.75
CA LEU A 129 -3.39 11.91 -10.24
C LEU A 129 -2.50 11.99 -11.50
N PRO A 130 -1.32 11.33 -11.48
CA PRO A 130 -0.37 11.44 -12.57
C PRO A 130 -0.82 10.64 -13.80
N ARG A 131 -0.33 11.06 -14.96
CA ARG A 131 -0.47 10.29 -16.19
C ARG A 131 0.57 9.16 -16.26
N PRO A 132 0.29 8.10 -17.02
CA PRO A 132 1.21 6.95 -17.13
C PRO A 132 2.61 7.29 -17.65
N ASP A 133 2.76 8.30 -18.51
CA ASP A 133 4.05 8.78 -19.02
C ASP A 133 4.86 9.51 -17.94
N GLU A 134 4.22 10.29 -17.08
CA GLU A 134 4.84 10.96 -15.94
C GLU A 134 5.36 9.92 -14.93
N VAL A 135 4.55 8.90 -14.63
CA VAL A 135 4.97 7.83 -13.71
C VAL A 135 6.15 7.06 -14.28
N ARG A 136 6.12 6.69 -15.58
CA ARG A 136 7.24 5.98 -16.23
C ARG A 136 8.54 6.79 -16.28
N ALA A 137 8.46 8.11 -16.27
CA ALA A 137 9.64 8.96 -16.23
C ALA A 137 10.31 9.00 -14.84
N LEU A 138 9.57 8.67 -13.78
CA LEU A 138 10.04 8.65 -12.40
C LEU A 138 10.36 7.23 -11.89
N SER A 139 9.73 6.19 -12.44
CA SER A 139 9.83 4.79 -11.97
C SER A 139 11.07 4.03 -12.44
#